data_1bf15a5300f4413ad7b61121ae3708fd
#
_entry.id   1bf15a5300f4413ad7b61121ae3708fd
#
_cell.length_a   1.000
_cell.length_b   1.000
_cell.length_c   1.000
_cell.angle_alpha   90.00
_cell.angle_beta   90.00
_cell.angle_gamma   90.00
#
_symmetry.space_group_name_H-M   'P 1'
#
loop_
_entity.id
_entity.type
_entity.pdbx_description
1 polymer ?
#
loop_
_entity_poly.entity_id
_entity_poly.type
_entity_poly.pdbx_seq_one_letter_code
_entity_poly.pdbx_strand_id
1 'polypeptide(L)'
;VLEKCDIIVGYTVYVDLIADHFAGKEMLTTPMRQEKERCEMALKAAQDGRKTAMICSGDSGVYGMAGLVLQMAEAYPDVNVEVIPGVTAALGGGAILGAPLGHDFAVISLSDLLTPMEVIEKRLRAEAEADFIICLYNPSSRKRHDYLERACRILLEYKSGETACGYVQNIGREGEAVHLLTLAELEKTPVDMFTTVFIGNKETQMLSGCLVT
;
A
#
# COMPACT_ATOMS: atom_id res chain seq x y z
N VAL A 1 2.91 -1.64 21.19
CA VAL A 1 4.04 -2.54 20.87
C VAL A 1 5.35 -1.76 20.91
N LEU A 2 5.52 -0.70 20.12
CA LEU A 2 6.78 0.05 19.97
C LEU A 2 7.37 0.57 21.31
N GLU A 3 6.52 0.94 22.27
CA GLU A 3 6.98 1.38 23.59
C GLU A 3 7.81 0.31 24.33
N LYS A 4 7.49 -0.98 24.09
CA LYS A 4 8.13 -2.13 24.75
C LYS A 4 9.37 -2.64 24.00
N CYS A 5 9.69 -2.08 22.85
CA CYS A 5 10.85 -2.47 22.05
C CYS A 5 12.09 -1.66 22.46
N ASP A 6 13.26 -2.28 22.36
CA ASP A 6 14.55 -1.63 22.61
C ASP A 6 15.02 -0.86 21.38
N ILE A 7 14.68 -1.37 20.20
CA ILE A 7 15.14 -0.85 18.92
C ILE A 7 14.01 -0.86 17.89
N ILE A 8 13.94 0.19 17.06
CA ILE A 8 13.02 0.33 15.95
C ILE A 8 13.83 0.36 14.66
N VAL A 9 13.47 -0.51 13.70
CA VAL A 9 14.11 -0.61 12.38
C VAL A 9 13.09 -0.27 11.32
N GLY A 10 13.45 0.55 10.33
CA GLY A 10 12.50 0.92 9.31
C GLY A 10 13.12 1.61 8.08
N TYR A 11 12.28 1.85 7.09
CA TYR A 11 12.60 2.77 6.01
C TYR A 11 12.69 4.19 6.57
N THR A 12 13.71 4.96 6.20
CA THR A 12 13.99 6.28 6.75
C THR A 12 12.74 7.16 6.86
N VAL A 13 11.98 7.30 5.78
CA VAL A 13 10.77 8.13 5.76
C VAL A 13 9.72 7.67 6.77
N TYR A 14 9.59 6.36 7.05
CA TYR A 14 8.62 5.85 8.01
C TYR A 14 9.10 6.03 9.45
N VAL A 15 10.39 5.90 9.68
CA VAL A 15 10.98 6.15 11.01
C VAL A 15 10.85 7.63 11.36
N ASP A 16 11.09 8.54 10.41
CA ASP A 16 10.95 9.99 10.61
C ASP A 16 9.53 10.38 11.06
N LEU A 17 8.49 9.69 10.56
CA LEU A 17 7.10 9.95 10.96
C LEU A 17 6.80 9.67 12.44
N ILE A 18 7.59 8.82 13.08
CA ILE A 18 7.36 8.40 14.47
C ILE A 18 8.47 8.82 15.43
N ALA A 19 9.56 9.40 14.93
CA ALA A 19 10.75 9.69 15.69
C ALA A 19 10.48 10.55 16.93
N ASP A 20 9.66 11.59 16.80
CA ASP A 20 9.32 12.49 17.89
C ASP A 20 8.51 11.80 19.00
N HIS A 21 7.69 10.81 18.65
CA HIS A 21 6.88 10.05 19.61
C HIS A 21 7.71 9.02 20.40
N PHE A 22 8.85 8.60 19.87
CA PHE A 22 9.74 7.61 20.47
C PHE A 22 11.15 8.15 20.69
N ALA A 23 11.26 9.45 20.99
CA ALA A 23 12.53 10.09 21.33
C ALA A 23 13.23 9.32 22.46
N GLY A 24 14.50 8.96 22.25
CA GLY A 24 15.31 8.17 23.19
C GLY A 24 15.33 6.68 22.90
N LYS A 25 14.57 6.15 21.94
CA LYS A 25 14.77 4.79 21.42
C LYS A 25 15.82 4.77 20.32
N GLU A 26 16.57 3.69 20.27
CA GLU A 26 17.49 3.47 19.16
C GLU A 26 16.69 3.19 17.89
N MET A 27 17.02 3.91 16.82
CA MET A 27 16.37 3.79 15.53
C MET A 27 17.40 3.49 14.45
N LEU A 28 17.22 2.39 13.73
CA LEU A 28 18.04 2.00 12.59
C LEU A 28 17.24 2.19 11.32
N THR A 29 17.81 2.89 10.36
CA THR A 29 17.14 3.20 9.11
C THR A 29 17.97 2.76 7.91
N THR A 30 17.28 2.40 6.84
CA THR A 30 17.90 2.21 5.52
C THR A 30 17.08 2.95 4.46
N PRO A 31 17.70 3.42 3.38
CA PRO A 31 17.00 4.01 2.25
C PRO A 31 16.16 2.98 1.49
N MET A 32 15.41 3.46 0.49
CA MET A 32 14.65 2.62 -0.43
C MET A 32 15.57 1.65 -1.19
N ARG A 33 15.08 0.43 -1.45
CA ARG A 33 15.78 -0.67 -2.14
C ARG A 33 16.85 -1.38 -1.30
N GLN A 34 16.84 -1.16 0.00
CA GLN A 34 17.69 -1.88 0.96
C GLN A 34 16.84 -2.74 1.91
N GLU A 35 15.80 -3.38 1.38
CA GLU A 35 14.85 -4.18 2.16
C GLU A 35 15.55 -5.36 2.85
N LYS A 36 16.45 -6.06 2.14
CA LYS A 36 17.21 -7.19 2.71
C LYS A 36 18.13 -6.75 3.86
N GLU A 37 18.87 -5.66 3.65
CA GLU A 37 19.74 -5.09 4.68
C GLU A 37 18.95 -4.70 5.92
N ARG A 38 17.79 -4.08 5.73
CA ARG A 38 16.86 -3.72 6.82
C ARG A 38 16.39 -4.94 7.58
N CYS A 39 16.02 -6.04 6.89
CA CYS A 39 15.66 -7.30 7.55
C CYS A 39 16.83 -7.88 8.35
N GLU A 40 18.04 -7.92 7.77
CA GLU A 40 19.23 -8.40 8.46
C GLU A 40 19.54 -7.61 9.73
N MET A 41 19.45 -6.28 9.66
CA MET A 41 19.67 -5.42 10.83
C MET A 41 18.69 -5.77 11.96
N ALA A 42 17.41 -5.93 11.64
CA ALA A 42 16.39 -6.28 12.63
C ALA A 42 16.60 -7.67 13.22
N LEU A 43 16.87 -8.67 12.37
CA LEU A 43 17.06 -10.06 12.81
C LEU A 43 18.34 -10.24 13.63
N LYS A 44 19.44 -9.58 13.27
CA LYS A 44 20.67 -9.57 14.06
C LYS A 44 20.46 -8.94 15.43
N ALA A 45 19.80 -7.77 15.48
CA ALA A 45 19.49 -7.13 16.76
C ALA A 45 18.62 -8.02 17.67
N ALA A 46 17.65 -8.75 17.08
CA ALA A 46 16.82 -9.69 17.81
C ALA A 46 17.61 -10.92 18.29
N GLN A 47 18.53 -11.45 17.48
CA GLN A 47 19.43 -12.54 17.83
C GLN A 47 20.35 -12.17 19.02
N ASP A 48 20.75 -10.90 19.10
CA ASP A 48 21.53 -10.35 20.22
C ASP A 48 20.68 -10.13 21.49
N GLY A 49 19.43 -10.61 21.49
CA GLY A 49 18.51 -10.58 22.64
C GLY A 49 17.73 -9.26 22.79
N ARG A 50 17.78 -8.37 21.82
CA ARG A 50 17.06 -7.09 21.85
C ARG A 50 15.62 -7.27 21.36
N LYS A 51 14.66 -6.64 22.05
CA LYS A 51 13.28 -6.55 21.57
C LYS A 51 13.21 -5.57 20.39
N THR A 52 13.19 -6.11 19.20
CA THR A 52 13.28 -5.34 17.95
C THR A 52 11.92 -5.23 17.28
N ALA A 53 11.55 -4.02 16.85
CA ALA A 53 10.40 -3.80 15.99
C ALA A 53 10.86 -3.37 14.59
N MET A 54 10.37 -4.05 13.54
CA MET A 54 10.46 -3.52 12.18
C MET A 54 9.15 -2.86 11.81
N ILE A 55 9.21 -1.59 11.45
CA ILE A 55 8.01 -0.82 11.08
C ILE A 55 7.80 -0.79 9.57
N CYS A 56 6.52 -0.86 9.19
CA CYS A 56 6.03 -0.69 7.83
C CYS A 56 4.93 0.39 7.83
N SER A 57 4.66 0.98 6.68
CA SER A 57 3.47 1.82 6.49
C SER A 57 2.27 0.93 6.18
N GLY A 58 1.11 1.25 6.75
CA GLY A 58 -0.12 0.49 6.55
C GLY A 58 -0.09 -0.86 7.28
N ASP A 59 -0.20 -1.95 6.54
CA ASP A 59 -0.12 -3.32 7.06
C ASP A 59 1.15 -4.01 6.56
N SER A 60 1.88 -4.65 7.46
CA SER A 60 3.16 -5.29 7.15
C SER A 60 3.03 -6.51 6.23
N GLY A 61 1.84 -7.13 6.14
CA GLY A 61 1.55 -8.28 5.29
C GLY A 61 0.99 -7.89 3.91
N VAL A 62 0.54 -6.64 3.72
CA VAL A 62 -0.03 -6.16 2.45
C VAL A 62 0.99 -5.31 1.70
N TYR A 63 1.70 -5.91 0.75
CA TYR A 63 2.85 -5.32 0.03
C TYR A 63 3.93 -4.75 0.96
N GLY A 64 3.98 -5.23 2.20
CA GLY A 64 4.93 -4.83 3.23
C GLY A 64 6.09 -5.82 3.39
N MET A 65 6.78 -5.72 4.52
CA MET A 65 8.03 -6.43 4.75
C MET A 65 7.85 -7.79 5.45
N ALA A 66 6.65 -8.12 5.98
CA ALA A 66 6.45 -9.31 6.80
C ALA A 66 6.91 -10.61 6.10
N GLY A 67 6.55 -10.78 4.82
CA GLY A 67 6.94 -11.96 4.06
C GLY A 67 8.46 -12.10 3.92
N LEU A 68 9.18 -11.00 3.66
CA LEU A 68 10.64 -11.02 3.55
C LEU A 68 11.31 -11.29 4.90
N VAL A 69 10.81 -10.69 5.98
CA VAL A 69 11.33 -10.94 7.34
C VAL A 69 11.17 -12.42 7.70
N LEU A 70 9.98 -13.00 7.50
CA LEU A 70 9.72 -14.41 7.79
C LEU A 70 10.62 -15.34 6.98
N GLN A 71 10.82 -15.08 5.69
CA GLN A 71 11.74 -15.84 4.84
C GLN A 71 13.18 -15.77 5.35
N MET A 72 13.64 -14.59 5.73
CA MET A 72 15.01 -14.41 6.21
C MET A 72 15.22 -14.93 7.64
N ALA A 73 14.16 -14.98 8.44
CA ALA A 73 14.20 -15.51 9.82
C ALA A 73 14.52 -17.01 9.88
N GLU A 74 14.34 -17.76 8.79
CA GLU A 74 14.76 -19.17 8.69
C GLU A 74 16.27 -19.37 8.98
N ALA A 75 17.09 -18.34 8.75
CA ALA A 75 18.51 -18.35 9.08
C ALA A 75 18.80 -17.95 10.54
N TYR A 76 17.78 -17.62 11.34
CA TYR A 76 17.86 -17.16 12.72
C TYR A 76 16.92 -17.97 13.63
N PRO A 77 17.21 -19.26 13.89
CA PRO A 77 16.26 -20.20 14.51
C PRO A 77 15.85 -19.83 15.94
N ASP A 78 16.64 -19.01 16.62
CA ASP A 78 16.36 -18.55 18.00
C ASP A 78 15.55 -17.25 18.03
N VAL A 79 15.24 -16.65 16.85
CA VAL A 79 14.47 -15.41 16.76
C VAL A 79 13.00 -15.74 16.50
N ASN A 80 12.14 -15.32 17.41
CA ASN A 80 10.68 -15.40 17.22
C ASN A 80 10.17 -14.14 16.55
N VAL A 81 9.45 -14.29 15.41
CA VAL A 81 8.86 -13.18 14.66
C VAL A 81 7.35 -13.18 14.86
N GLU A 82 6.84 -12.07 15.37
CA GLU A 82 5.40 -11.80 15.50
C GLU A 82 4.98 -10.73 14.49
N VAL A 83 3.98 -11.04 13.66
CA VAL A 83 3.41 -10.08 12.71
C VAL A 83 2.25 -9.34 13.36
N ILE A 84 2.41 -8.03 13.54
CA ILE A 84 1.36 -7.17 14.10
C ILE A 84 0.56 -6.58 12.94
N PRO A 85 -0.77 -6.78 12.90
CA PRO A 85 -1.61 -6.22 11.84
C PRO A 85 -1.70 -4.70 11.93
N GLY A 86 -1.88 -4.07 10.76
CA GLY A 86 -2.08 -2.64 10.62
C GLY A 86 -3.26 -2.33 9.71
N VAL A 87 -3.52 -1.04 9.48
CA VAL A 87 -4.56 -0.59 8.56
C VAL A 87 -3.92 -0.33 7.20
N THR A 88 -4.11 -1.26 6.26
CA THR A 88 -3.60 -1.09 4.89
C THR A 88 -4.28 0.08 4.17
N ALA A 89 -3.60 0.67 3.20
CA ALA A 89 -4.09 1.83 2.45
C ALA A 89 -5.46 1.61 1.77
N ALA A 90 -5.80 0.37 1.36
CA ALA A 90 -7.13 0.05 0.84
C ALA A 90 -8.22 0.32 1.88
N LEU A 91 -8.03 -0.12 3.12
CA LEU A 91 -9.01 0.10 4.19
C LEU A 91 -8.96 1.54 4.71
N GLY A 92 -7.78 2.10 4.91
CA GLY A 92 -7.62 3.48 5.35
C GLY A 92 -8.19 4.49 4.36
N GLY A 93 -7.80 4.39 3.10
CA GLY A 93 -8.32 5.25 2.02
C GLY A 93 -9.80 5.01 1.72
N GLY A 94 -10.25 3.76 1.81
CA GLY A 94 -11.67 3.42 1.69
C GLY A 94 -12.53 4.13 2.74
N ALA A 95 -12.08 4.15 4.00
CA ALA A 95 -12.79 4.87 5.08
C ALA A 95 -12.82 6.38 4.85
N ILE A 96 -11.75 6.96 4.30
CA ILE A 96 -11.68 8.40 3.96
C ILE A 96 -12.63 8.73 2.80
N LEU A 97 -12.72 7.85 1.78
CA LEU A 97 -13.65 8.01 0.65
C LEU A 97 -15.11 7.78 1.01
N GLY A 98 -15.40 7.07 2.10
CA GLY A 98 -16.73 6.69 2.54
C GLY A 98 -16.86 5.19 2.77
N ALA A 99 -17.55 4.47 1.90
CA ALA A 99 -17.73 3.03 1.98
C ALA A 99 -17.63 2.34 0.61
N PRO A 100 -16.52 2.50 -0.14
CA PRO A 100 -16.40 1.94 -1.49
C PRO A 100 -16.19 0.42 -1.52
N LEU A 101 -15.88 -0.22 -0.39
CA LEU A 101 -15.49 -1.63 -0.29
C LEU A 101 -16.61 -2.49 0.27
N GLY A 102 -17.87 -2.14 0.01
CA GLY A 102 -19.04 -2.85 0.52
C GLY A 102 -19.29 -4.21 -0.14
N HIS A 103 -18.67 -4.48 -1.28
CA HIS A 103 -18.72 -5.75 -2.01
C HIS A 103 -17.32 -6.33 -2.20
N ASP A 104 -17.21 -7.43 -2.97
CA ASP A 104 -15.94 -8.07 -3.27
C ASP A 104 -14.97 -7.10 -3.93
N PHE A 105 -13.76 -7.06 -3.43
CA PHE A 105 -12.72 -6.15 -3.94
C PHE A 105 -11.38 -6.83 -4.08
N ALA A 106 -10.60 -6.36 -5.03
CA ALA A 106 -9.22 -6.77 -5.26
C ALA A 106 -8.24 -5.65 -4.94
N VAL A 107 -7.06 -6.02 -4.46
CA VAL A 107 -5.94 -5.10 -4.27
C VAL A 107 -4.82 -5.48 -5.23
N ILE A 108 -4.47 -4.57 -6.14
CA ILE A 108 -3.46 -4.79 -7.17
C ILE A 108 -2.38 -3.73 -7.07
N SER A 109 -1.12 -4.16 -6.97
CA SER A 109 0.02 -3.24 -7.11
C SER A 109 0.41 -3.11 -8.58
N LEU A 110 0.53 -1.87 -9.06
CA LEU A 110 1.05 -1.58 -10.40
C LEU A 110 2.58 -1.62 -10.48
N SER A 111 3.27 -1.96 -9.39
CA SER A 111 4.72 -2.07 -9.40
C SER A 111 5.18 -3.35 -10.11
N ASP A 112 5.96 -3.18 -11.17
CA ASP A 112 6.55 -4.27 -11.97
C ASP A 112 7.94 -4.72 -11.46
N LEU A 113 8.33 -4.33 -10.26
CA LEU A 113 9.64 -4.69 -9.69
C LEU A 113 9.77 -6.19 -9.38
N LEU A 114 8.68 -6.82 -8.92
CA LEU A 114 8.64 -8.22 -8.52
C LEU A 114 7.65 -9.05 -9.35
N THR A 115 6.73 -8.39 -10.03
CA THR A 115 5.69 -9.03 -10.84
C THR A 115 5.73 -8.48 -12.25
N PRO A 116 5.92 -9.31 -13.29
CA PRO A 116 5.92 -8.84 -14.67
C PRO A 116 4.64 -8.08 -15.03
N MET A 117 4.76 -7.04 -15.87
CA MET A 117 3.62 -6.19 -16.23
C MET A 117 2.49 -6.98 -16.89
N GLU A 118 2.81 -7.98 -17.72
CA GLU A 118 1.81 -8.83 -18.38
C GLU A 118 0.94 -9.60 -17.36
N VAL A 119 1.52 -9.95 -16.22
CA VAL A 119 0.78 -10.61 -15.12
C VAL A 119 -0.13 -9.61 -14.42
N ILE A 120 0.33 -8.38 -14.20
CA ILE A 120 -0.47 -7.30 -13.61
C ILE A 120 -1.66 -6.99 -14.52
N GLU A 121 -1.43 -6.83 -15.83
CA GLU A 121 -2.50 -6.58 -16.81
C GLU A 121 -3.52 -7.72 -16.88
N LYS A 122 -3.05 -8.97 -16.84
CA LYS A 122 -3.95 -10.12 -16.80
C LYS A 122 -4.87 -10.09 -15.57
N ARG A 123 -4.34 -9.68 -14.40
CA ARG A 123 -5.13 -9.51 -13.18
C ARG A 123 -6.14 -8.39 -13.33
N LEU A 124 -5.73 -7.23 -13.87
CA LEU A 124 -6.63 -6.10 -14.11
C LEU A 124 -7.82 -6.50 -15.01
N ARG A 125 -7.57 -7.22 -16.10
CA ARG A 125 -8.65 -7.72 -16.99
C ARG A 125 -9.60 -8.67 -16.28
N ALA A 126 -9.06 -9.64 -15.53
CA ALA A 126 -9.87 -10.63 -14.81
C ALA A 126 -10.80 -9.99 -13.78
N GLU A 127 -10.27 -9.06 -12.98
CA GLU A 127 -11.05 -8.36 -11.96
C GLU A 127 -12.06 -7.38 -12.57
N ALA A 128 -11.73 -6.74 -13.71
CA ALA A 128 -12.64 -5.86 -14.40
C ALA A 128 -13.79 -6.63 -15.06
N GLU A 129 -13.50 -7.78 -15.69
CA GLU A 129 -14.49 -8.67 -16.30
C GLU A 129 -15.47 -9.23 -15.25
N ALA A 130 -14.96 -9.58 -14.06
CA ALA A 130 -15.76 -10.07 -12.94
C ALA A 130 -16.46 -8.93 -12.14
N ASP A 131 -16.32 -7.69 -12.57
CA ASP A 131 -16.90 -6.49 -11.96
C ASP A 131 -16.53 -6.26 -10.49
N PHE A 132 -15.31 -6.64 -10.10
CA PHE A 132 -14.77 -6.33 -8.77
C PHE A 132 -14.56 -4.83 -8.58
N ILE A 133 -14.61 -4.39 -7.32
CA ILE A 133 -14.04 -3.12 -6.90
C ILE A 133 -12.51 -3.29 -6.88
N ILE A 134 -11.75 -2.35 -7.43
CA ILE A 134 -10.31 -2.50 -7.58
C ILE A 134 -9.58 -1.39 -6.85
N CYS A 135 -8.71 -1.77 -5.90
CA CYS A 135 -7.79 -0.86 -5.24
C CYS A 135 -6.40 -0.97 -5.88
N LEU A 136 -5.88 0.14 -6.43
CA LEU A 136 -4.56 0.16 -7.04
C LEU A 136 -3.54 0.79 -6.10
N TYR A 137 -2.46 0.04 -5.84
CA TYR A 137 -1.27 0.48 -5.11
C TYR A 137 -0.14 0.79 -6.09
N ASN A 138 0.74 1.70 -5.68
CA ASN A 138 1.89 2.12 -6.50
C ASN A 138 1.49 2.60 -7.90
N PRO A 139 0.50 3.48 -8.05
CA PRO A 139 -0.06 3.86 -9.35
C PRO A 139 0.92 4.66 -10.20
N SER A 140 1.96 5.23 -9.59
CA SER A 140 2.98 6.00 -10.28
C SER A 140 4.32 5.96 -9.54
N SER A 141 5.39 6.27 -10.25
CA SER A 141 6.72 6.53 -9.70
C SER A 141 7.53 7.38 -10.67
N ARG A 142 8.71 7.86 -10.25
CA ARG A 142 9.61 8.68 -11.11
C ARG A 142 9.92 8.05 -12.48
N LYS A 143 9.86 6.73 -12.63
CA LYS A 143 10.14 6.00 -13.87
C LYS A 143 8.90 5.37 -14.51
N ARG A 144 7.72 5.50 -13.89
CA ARG A 144 6.47 4.82 -14.25
C ARG A 144 5.32 5.80 -14.13
N HIS A 145 5.32 6.79 -15.02
CA HIS A 145 4.31 7.85 -15.00
C HIS A 145 2.99 7.42 -15.67
N ASP A 146 3.05 6.46 -16.58
CA ASP A 146 1.96 6.00 -17.44
C ASP A 146 1.22 4.75 -16.90
N TYR A 147 1.64 4.21 -15.76
CA TYR A 147 1.08 2.93 -15.27
C TYR A 147 -0.39 3.04 -14.87
N LEU A 148 -0.81 4.15 -14.26
CA LEU A 148 -2.23 4.38 -13.97
C LEU A 148 -3.04 4.54 -15.26
N GLU A 149 -2.57 5.36 -16.21
CA GLU A 149 -3.21 5.55 -17.50
C GLU A 149 -3.38 4.21 -18.23
N ARG A 150 -2.33 3.39 -18.28
CA ARG A 150 -2.36 2.05 -18.89
C ARG A 150 -3.35 1.12 -18.18
N ALA A 151 -3.38 1.13 -16.85
CA ALA A 151 -4.36 0.37 -16.08
C ALA A 151 -5.79 0.82 -16.38
N CYS A 152 -6.07 2.13 -16.40
CA CYS A 152 -7.38 2.67 -16.70
C CYS A 152 -7.84 2.30 -18.14
N ARG A 153 -6.96 2.33 -19.13
CA ARG A 153 -7.28 1.87 -20.50
C ARG A 153 -7.72 0.41 -20.54
N ILE A 154 -7.06 -0.45 -19.79
CA ILE A 154 -7.46 -1.85 -19.68
C ILE A 154 -8.83 -1.98 -19.01
N LEU A 155 -9.07 -1.23 -17.94
CA LEU A 155 -10.34 -1.27 -17.21
C LEU A 155 -11.49 -0.73 -18.07
N LEU A 156 -11.25 0.26 -18.93
CA LEU A 156 -12.23 0.82 -19.88
C LEU A 156 -12.67 -0.16 -20.98
N GLU A 157 -11.93 -1.26 -21.19
CA GLU A 157 -12.37 -2.36 -22.08
C GLU A 157 -13.60 -3.11 -21.50
N TYR A 158 -13.81 -3.04 -20.17
CA TYR A 158 -14.82 -3.81 -19.42
C TYR A 158 -15.81 -2.93 -18.63
N LYS A 159 -15.36 -1.78 -18.15
CA LYS A 159 -16.14 -0.86 -17.33
C LYS A 159 -16.49 0.41 -18.09
N SER A 160 -17.60 1.03 -17.72
CA SER A 160 -18.02 2.33 -18.28
C SER A 160 -17.01 3.42 -17.92
N GLY A 161 -16.82 4.39 -18.84
CA GLY A 161 -16.07 5.61 -18.53
C GLY A 161 -16.68 6.43 -17.38
N GLU A 162 -17.99 6.28 -17.12
CA GLU A 162 -18.73 6.91 -16.02
C GLU A 162 -18.63 6.14 -14.69
N THR A 163 -17.90 5.01 -14.64
CA THR A 163 -17.70 4.27 -13.40
C THR A 163 -17.13 5.19 -12.32
N ALA A 164 -17.80 5.23 -11.17
CA ALA A 164 -17.38 6.04 -10.04
C ALA A 164 -16.04 5.56 -9.48
N CYS A 165 -15.12 6.48 -9.35
CA CYS A 165 -13.76 6.25 -8.85
C CYS A 165 -13.40 7.28 -7.80
N GLY A 166 -12.35 6.99 -7.04
CA GLY A 166 -11.75 7.95 -6.14
C GLY A 166 -10.27 7.65 -5.93
N TYR A 167 -9.53 8.62 -5.45
CA TYR A 167 -8.19 8.37 -4.95
C TYR A 167 -7.91 9.22 -3.72
N VAL A 168 -7.03 8.71 -2.87
CA VAL A 168 -6.56 9.40 -1.67
C VAL A 168 -5.05 9.49 -1.72
N GLN A 169 -4.54 10.69 -1.52
CA GLN A 169 -3.11 10.98 -1.40
C GLN A 169 -2.74 11.12 0.07
N ASN A 170 -1.54 10.69 0.44
CA ASN A 170 -0.97 10.86 1.77
C ASN A 170 -1.87 10.39 2.93
N ILE A 171 -2.53 9.24 2.79
CA ILE A 171 -3.44 8.67 3.80
C ILE A 171 -2.80 8.72 5.20
N GLY A 172 -3.48 9.40 6.14
CA GLY A 172 -3.04 9.55 7.53
C GLY A 172 -1.79 10.41 7.72
N ARG A 173 -1.45 11.28 6.76
CA ARG A 173 -0.26 12.14 6.78
C ARG A 173 -0.62 13.59 6.48
N GLU A 174 0.33 14.48 6.74
CA GLU A 174 0.22 15.86 6.28
C GLU A 174 0.03 15.92 4.76
N GLY A 175 -0.88 16.77 4.30
CA GLY A 175 -1.26 16.87 2.90
C GLY A 175 -2.20 15.77 2.43
N GLU A 176 -2.94 15.08 3.32
CA GLU A 176 -4.01 14.17 2.94
C GLU A 176 -5.03 14.88 2.05
N ALA A 177 -5.30 14.31 0.88
CA ALA A 177 -6.24 14.86 -0.08
C ALA A 177 -7.11 13.76 -0.72
N VAL A 178 -8.40 14.07 -0.89
CA VAL A 178 -9.43 13.18 -1.41
C VAL A 178 -9.95 13.70 -2.73
N HIS A 179 -10.09 12.81 -3.71
CA HIS A 179 -10.64 13.16 -5.01
C HIS A 179 -11.63 12.10 -5.46
N LEU A 180 -12.81 12.56 -5.91
CA LEU A 180 -13.84 11.74 -6.54
C LEU A 180 -13.92 12.12 -8.02
N LEU A 181 -13.97 11.13 -8.90
CA LEU A 181 -13.96 11.33 -10.34
C LEU A 181 -14.47 10.06 -11.05
N THR A 182 -14.70 10.17 -12.35
CA THR A 182 -15.04 9.02 -13.19
C THR A 182 -13.79 8.27 -13.65
N LEU A 183 -13.95 7.04 -14.15
CA LEU A 183 -12.84 6.25 -14.71
C LEU A 183 -12.22 6.95 -15.94
N ALA A 184 -13.01 7.62 -16.77
CA ALA A 184 -12.51 8.37 -17.92
C ALA A 184 -11.69 9.61 -17.53
N GLU A 185 -12.01 10.24 -16.38
CA GLU A 185 -11.22 11.34 -15.83
C GLU A 185 -9.96 10.82 -15.14
N LEU A 186 -10.06 9.69 -14.44
CA LEU A 186 -8.93 9.04 -13.76
C LEU A 186 -7.82 8.65 -14.73
N GLU A 187 -8.16 8.16 -15.93
CA GLU A 187 -7.20 7.84 -17.01
C GLU A 187 -6.24 9.01 -17.28
N LYS A 188 -6.74 10.24 -17.18
CA LYS A 188 -6.00 11.47 -17.54
C LYS A 188 -5.40 12.18 -16.33
N THR A 189 -5.61 11.62 -15.14
CA THR A 189 -5.21 12.27 -13.87
C THR A 189 -3.79 11.86 -13.48
N PRO A 190 -2.86 12.81 -13.38
CA PRO A 190 -1.53 12.52 -12.85
C PRO A 190 -1.61 12.25 -11.33
N VAL A 191 -0.95 11.20 -10.89
CA VAL A 191 -0.84 10.85 -9.47
C VAL A 191 0.60 10.54 -9.11
N ASP A 192 0.89 10.51 -7.81
CA ASP A 192 2.20 10.16 -7.29
C ASP A 192 2.22 8.77 -6.62
N MET A 193 3.38 8.41 -6.07
CA MET A 193 3.57 7.11 -5.40
C MET A 193 2.89 7.00 -4.03
N PHE A 194 2.43 8.11 -3.46
CA PHE A 194 1.72 8.16 -2.16
C PHE A 194 0.20 8.15 -2.33
N THR A 195 -0.25 7.83 -3.53
CA THR A 195 -1.66 7.75 -3.91
C THR A 195 -2.15 6.31 -3.88
N THR A 196 -3.35 6.11 -3.33
CA THR A 196 -4.12 4.86 -3.44
C THR A 196 -5.39 5.15 -4.24
N VAL A 197 -5.63 4.37 -5.28
CA VAL A 197 -6.74 4.57 -6.22
C VAL A 197 -7.81 3.51 -6.00
N PHE A 198 -9.07 3.91 -6.12
CA PHE A 198 -10.25 3.06 -5.98
C PHE A 198 -11.11 3.17 -7.22
N ILE A 199 -11.34 2.06 -7.88
CA ILE A 199 -12.22 1.94 -9.03
C ILE A 199 -13.44 1.13 -8.60
N GLY A 200 -14.62 1.73 -8.71
CA GLY A 200 -15.86 1.09 -8.35
C GLY A 200 -16.29 -0.02 -9.32
N ASN A 201 -17.37 -0.69 -8.96
CA ASN A 201 -18.13 -1.57 -9.84
C ASN A 201 -19.41 -0.87 -10.34
N LYS A 202 -20.28 -1.61 -11.03
CA LYS A 202 -21.55 -1.05 -11.56
C LYS A 202 -22.51 -0.53 -10.48
N GLU A 203 -22.36 -0.96 -9.24
CA GLU A 203 -23.20 -0.56 -8.09
C GLU A 203 -22.62 0.64 -7.34
N THR A 204 -21.36 0.98 -7.58
CA THR A 204 -20.68 2.07 -6.90
C THR A 204 -21.21 3.43 -7.34
N GLN A 205 -21.52 4.31 -6.38
CA GLN A 205 -22.08 5.62 -6.60
C GLN A 205 -21.31 6.69 -5.83
N MET A 206 -21.35 7.92 -6.34
CA MET A 206 -20.92 9.10 -5.61
C MET A 206 -22.13 9.73 -4.89
N LEU A 207 -22.18 9.59 -3.58
CA LEU A 207 -23.30 10.06 -2.75
C LEU A 207 -22.82 11.08 -1.74
N SER A 208 -23.32 12.32 -1.82
CA SER A 208 -23.01 13.39 -0.83
C SER A 208 -21.51 13.61 -0.62
N GLY A 209 -20.71 13.48 -1.67
CA GLY A 209 -19.25 13.65 -1.58
C GLY A 209 -18.50 12.41 -1.08
N CYS A 210 -19.16 11.25 -1.01
CA CYS A 210 -18.57 9.96 -0.65
C CYS A 210 -18.66 8.97 -1.82
N LEU A 211 -17.75 8.01 -1.86
CA LEU A 211 -17.79 6.85 -2.74
C LEU A 211 -18.42 5.68 -1.96
N VAL A 212 -19.50 5.11 -2.48
CA VAL A 212 -20.31 4.09 -1.77
C VAL A 212 -20.64 2.95 -2.73
N THR A 213 -20.47 1.73 -2.28
CA THR A 213 -20.92 0.50 -2.97
C THR A 213 -21.82 -0.30 -2.09
#